data_16a285b8ab90cbb498f7a149d0efe909
#
_entry.id   16a285b8ab90cbb498f7a149d0efe909
#
_cell.length_a   1.000
_cell.length_b   1.000
_cell.length_c   1.000
_cell.angle_alpha   90.00
_cell.angle_beta   90.00
_cell.angle_gamma   90.00
#
_symmetry.space_group_name_H-M   'P 1'
#
loop_
_entity.id
_entity.type
_entity.pdbx_description
1 polymer ?
#
loop_
_entity_poly.entity_id
_entity_poly.type
_entity_poly.pdbx_seq_one_letter_code
_entity_poly.pdbx_strand_id
1 'polypeptide(L)'
;MIARTLDSREVSVGISRYHSSASDFGYAVSEAIHALTFHFYYEKNIALFSDAPEDADYDLTAENSLDLFHFENHLHNWLFEDAGGVLHKIFNKFKSNFVNSADAKNICAQIYYICCRVLIKRENAAPPGEYLSRITQASDIFS
;
A
#
# COMPACT_ATOMS: atom_id res chain seq x y z
N MET A 1 18.58 37.37 1.19
CA MET A 1 18.28 36.28 2.14
C MET A 1 17.32 35.31 1.43
N ILE A 2 17.85 34.22 0.83
CA ILE A 2 17.06 33.27 0.06
C ILE A 2 16.53 32.26 1.09
N ALA A 3 15.25 32.38 1.43
CA ALA A 3 14.54 31.32 2.19
C ALA A 3 14.51 30.08 1.29
N ARG A 4 15.38 29.12 1.56
CA ARG A 4 15.21 27.75 1.06
C ARG A 4 13.92 27.23 1.71
N THR A 5 12.84 27.19 0.96
CA THR A 5 11.70 26.33 1.24
C THR A 5 12.29 24.91 1.29
N LEU A 6 12.47 24.38 2.48
CA LEU A 6 12.66 22.95 2.67
C LEU A 6 11.36 22.32 2.16
N ASP A 7 11.46 21.74 0.97
CA ASP A 7 10.48 20.81 0.45
C ASP A 7 10.22 19.82 1.59
N SER A 8 9.01 19.78 2.12
CA SER A 8 8.66 18.94 3.25
C SER A 8 8.60 17.50 2.75
N ARG A 9 9.76 16.93 2.49
CA ARG A 9 9.88 15.48 2.32
C ARG A 9 9.52 14.88 3.67
N GLU A 10 8.42 14.18 3.72
CA GLU A 10 8.05 13.43 4.89
C GLU A 10 9.17 12.44 5.19
N VAL A 11 9.78 12.60 6.36
CA VAL A 11 10.86 11.73 6.82
C VAL A 11 10.21 10.65 7.67
N SER A 12 10.33 9.39 7.25
CA SER A 12 9.89 8.25 8.03
C SER A 12 11.06 7.69 8.85
N VAL A 13 10.78 7.33 10.09
CA VAL A 13 11.77 6.84 11.04
C VAL A 13 11.36 5.45 11.53
N GLY A 14 12.22 4.45 11.29
CA GLY A 14 12.08 3.12 11.87
C GLY A 14 12.88 3.00 13.16
N ILE A 15 12.31 2.40 14.19
CA ILE A 15 12.93 2.22 15.50
C ILE A 15 12.98 0.74 15.84
N SER A 16 14.19 0.20 16.08
CA SER A 16 14.42 -1.16 16.57
C SER A 16 14.02 -1.32 18.04
N ARG A 17 14.00 -2.55 18.53
CA ARG A 17 14.00 -2.83 19.96
C ARG A 17 15.31 -2.37 20.61
N TYR A 18 15.30 -2.32 21.95
CA TYR A 18 16.52 -2.06 22.71
C TYR A 18 17.48 -3.24 22.62
N HIS A 19 18.74 -2.98 22.29
CA HIS A 19 19.83 -3.95 22.29
C HIS A 19 20.91 -3.51 23.27
N SER A 20 21.38 -4.44 24.11
CA SER A 20 22.35 -4.14 25.18
C SER A 20 23.81 -4.25 24.72
N SER A 21 24.05 -4.86 23.56
CA SER A 21 25.41 -5.11 23.06
C SER A 21 25.66 -4.39 21.73
N ALA A 22 26.87 -3.87 21.54
CA ALA A 22 27.30 -3.30 20.28
C ALA A 22 27.41 -4.36 19.15
N SER A 23 27.56 -5.66 19.51
CA SER A 23 27.52 -6.76 18.54
C SER A 23 26.16 -6.91 17.85
N ASP A 24 25.09 -6.39 18.45
CA ASP A 24 23.73 -6.52 17.96
C ASP A 24 23.32 -5.39 17.02
N PHE A 25 24.25 -4.48 16.69
CA PHE A 25 23.97 -3.33 15.82
C PHE A 25 23.37 -3.74 14.47
N GLY A 26 23.86 -4.83 13.87
CA GLY A 26 23.32 -5.37 12.62
C GLY A 26 21.87 -5.80 12.75
N TYR A 27 21.49 -6.42 13.86
CA TYR A 27 20.10 -6.79 14.15
C TYR A 27 19.24 -5.55 14.36
N ALA A 28 19.72 -4.56 15.12
CA ALA A 28 18.99 -3.31 15.34
C ALA A 28 18.70 -2.58 14.02
N VAL A 29 19.65 -2.53 13.10
CA VAL A 29 19.44 -1.94 11.77
C VAL A 29 18.40 -2.73 10.98
N SER A 30 18.49 -4.06 10.97
CA SER A 30 17.49 -4.91 10.29
C SER A 30 16.09 -4.72 10.84
N GLU A 31 15.94 -4.64 12.16
CA GLU A 31 14.67 -4.40 12.82
C GLU A 31 14.09 -3.02 12.48
N ALA A 32 14.92 -1.98 12.47
CA ALA A 32 14.48 -0.63 12.08
C ALA A 32 14.05 -0.57 10.61
N ILE A 33 14.76 -1.24 9.71
CA ILE A 33 14.37 -1.36 8.30
C ILE A 33 13.06 -2.14 8.18
N HIS A 34 12.92 -3.25 8.90
CA HIS A 34 11.69 -4.04 8.92
C HIS A 34 10.50 -3.19 9.39
N ALA A 35 10.63 -2.42 10.47
CA ALA A 35 9.60 -1.49 10.94
C ALA A 35 9.18 -0.51 9.84
N LEU A 36 10.12 0.03 9.06
CA LEU A 36 9.83 0.94 7.95
C LEU A 36 9.03 0.30 6.82
N THR A 37 9.12 -1.02 6.59
CA THR A 37 8.31 -1.68 5.55
C THR A 37 6.81 -1.61 5.87
N PHE A 38 6.45 -1.50 7.15
CA PHE A 38 5.07 -1.39 7.62
C PHE A 38 4.63 0.06 7.87
N HIS A 39 5.52 1.04 7.71
CA HIS A 39 5.20 2.47 7.84
C HIS A 39 3.97 2.86 6.99
N PHE A 40 3.77 2.20 5.85
CA PHE A 40 2.64 2.40 4.96
C PHE A 40 1.26 2.32 5.66
N TYR A 41 1.15 1.61 6.78
CA TYR A 41 -0.10 1.43 7.54
C TYR A 41 -0.25 2.34 8.75
N TYR A 42 0.76 3.15 9.06
CA TYR A 42 0.74 4.03 10.21
C TYR A 42 0.50 5.48 9.77
N GLU A 43 -0.38 6.18 10.50
CA GLU A 43 -0.63 7.60 10.28
C GLU A 43 0.54 8.51 10.74
N LYS A 44 1.51 7.93 11.43
CA LYS A 44 2.67 8.63 11.98
C LYS A 44 3.92 8.25 11.22
N ASN A 45 4.81 9.22 11.00
CA ASN A 45 6.11 8.99 10.34
C ASN A 45 7.12 8.22 11.21
N ILE A 46 6.67 7.55 12.28
CA ILE A 46 7.49 6.75 13.18
C ILE A 46 6.90 5.35 13.25
N ALA A 47 7.69 4.35 12.88
CA ALA A 47 7.35 2.94 12.94
C ALA A 47 8.23 2.24 13.98
N LEU A 48 7.61 1.58 14.97
CA LEU A 48 8.30 0.78 15.97
C LEU A 48 8.36 -0.68 15.52
N PHE A 49 9.49 -1.34 15.68
CA PHE A 49 9.60 -2.77 15.38
C PHE A 49 8.67 -3.62 16.25
N SER A 50 8.43 -3.21 17.50
CA SER A 50 7.47 -3.89 18.39
C SER A 50 6.02 -3.94 17.85
N ASP A 51 5.67 -3.01 16.97
CA ASP A 51 4.33 -2.89 16.39
C ASP A 51 4.23 -3.60 15.03
N ALA A 52 5.37 -4.03 14.48
CA ALA A 52 5.44 -4.78 13.23
C ALA A 52 5.07 -6.26 13.44
N PRO A 53 4.29 -6.88 12.56
CA PRO A 53 3.96 -8.29 12.67
C PRO A 53 5.21 -9.16 12.48
N GLU A 54 5.37 -10.19 13.30
CA GLU A 54 6.52 -11.12 13.23
C GLU A 54 6.50 -11.98 11.95
N ASP A 55 5.29 -12.29 11.43
CA ASP A 55 5.09 -13.14 10.24
C ASP A 55 4.11 -12.48 9.27
N ALA A 56 4.61 -11.62 8.38
CA ALA A 56 3.83 -11.03 7.30
C ALA A 56 3.91 -11.86 6.00
N ASP A 57 3.90 -13.17 6.10
CA ASP A 57 3.96 -14.09 4.95
C ASP A 57 2.52 -14.47 4.51
N TYR A 58 1.70 -13.44 4.21
CA TYR A 58 0.37 -13.66 3.69
C TYR A 58 0.40 -13.82 2.17
N ASP A 59 0.06 -15.01 1.67
CA ASP A 59 -0.07 -15.24 0.22
C ASP A 59 -1.30 -14.51 -0.34
N LEU A 60 -1.04 -13.28 -0.79
CA LEU A 60 -2.03 -12.39 -1.38
C LEU A 60 -2.55 -12.85 -2.74
N THR A 61 -1.86 -13.78 -3.41
CA THR A 61 -2.06 -13.98 -4.84
C THR A 61 -3.35 -14.71 -5.15
N ALA A 62 -3.71 -15.75 -4.40
CA ALA A 62 -4.90 -16.56 -4.70
C ALA A 62 -6.21 -15.88 -4.28
N GLU A 63 -6.29 -15.34 -3.06
CA GLU A 63 -7.52 -14.71 -2.56
C GLU A 63 -7.85 -13.37 -3.23
N ASN A 64 -6.82 -12.56 -3.51
CA ASN A 64 -7.05 -11.28 -4.17
C ASN A 64 -7.41 -11.44 -5.66
N SER A 65 -6.96 -12.50 -6.32
CA SER A 65 -7.36 -12.79 -7.71
C SER A 65 -8.87 -12.98 -7.83
N LEU A 66 -9.50 -13.65 -6.88
CA LEU A 66 -10.95 -13.83 -6.86
C LEU A 66 -11.69 -12.53 -6.56
N ASP A 67 -11.20 -11.73 -5.58
CA ASP A 67 -11.80 -10.44 -5.26
C ASP A 67 -11.67 -9.47 -6.44
N LEU A 68 -10.53 -9.42 -7.14
CA LEU A 68 -10.36 -8.59 -8.34
C LEU A 68 -11.27 -9.04 -9.49
N PHE A 69 -11.48 -10.34 -9.66
CA PHE A 69 -12.43 -10.86 -10.65
C PHE A 69 -13.87 -10.44 -10.32
N HIS A 70 -14.29 -10.52 -9.06
CA HIS A 70 -15.61 -10.03 -8.63
C HIS A 70 -15.75 -8.52 -8.83
N PHE A 71 -14.72 -7.75 -8.47
CA PHE A 71 -14.67 -6.31 -8.70
C PHE A 71 -14.89 -5.96 -10.18
N GLU A 72 -14.15 -6.63 -11.08
CA GLU A 72 -14.29 -6.42 -12.51
C GLU A 72 -15.70 -6.75 -13.01
N ASN A 73 -16.26 -7.88 -12.58
CA ASN A 73 -17.62 -8.30 -12.95
C ASN A 73 -18.67 -7.30 -12.48
N HIS A 74 -18.57 -6.79 -11.25
CA HIS A 74 -19.49 -5.77 -10.74
C HIS A 74 -19.38 -4.48 -11.54
N LEU A 75 -18.18 -4.03 -11.90
CA LEU A 75 -18.00 -2.85 -12.76
C LEU A 75 -18.60 -3.04 -14.15
N HIS A 76 -18.42 -4.21 -14.77
CA HIS A 76 -19.02 -4.49 -16.09
C HIS A 76 -20.55 -4.50 -16.07
N ASN A 77 -21.14 -4.90 -14.95
CA ASN A 77 -22.59 -4.96 -14.76
C ASN A 77 -23.19 -3.67 -14.11
N TRP A 78 -22.39 -2.62 -13.93
CA TRP A 78 -22.78 -1.34 -13.32
C TRP A 78 -23.25 -1.43 -11.86
N LEU A 79 -22.83 -2.45 -11.16
CA LEU A 79 -23.10 -2.67 -9.74
C LEU A 79 -22.04 -1.93 -8.90
N PHE A 80 -22.07 -0.60 -8.91
CA PHE A 80 -21.02 0.21 -8.29
C PHE A 80 -20.95 0.07 -6.76
N GLU A 81 -22.10 -0.13 -6.09
CA GLU A 81 -22.13 -0.37 -4.65
C GLU A 81 -21.43 -1.69 -4.30
N ASP A 82 -21.73 -2.75 -5.07
CA ASP A 82 -21.10 -4.05 -4.88
C ASP A 82 -19.59 -3.99 -5.20
N ALA A 83 -19.20 -3.30 -6.26
CA ALA A 83 -17.80 -3.06 -6.59
C ALA A 83 -17.08 -2.31 -5.45
N GLY A 84 -17.71 -1.27 -4.89
CA GLY A 84 -17.21 -0.54 -3.72
C GLY A 84 -17.05 -1.45 -2.50
N GLY A 85 -18.01 -2.35 -2.26
CA GLY A 85 -17.93 -3.35 -1.19
C GLY A 85 -16.73 -4.29 -1.34
N VAL A 86 -16.42 -4.73 -2.57
CA VAL A 86 -15.24 -5.57 -2.84
C VAL A 86 -13.95 -4.78 -2.59
N LEU A 87 -13.86 -3.52 -3.03
CA LEU A 87 -12.69 -2.67 -2.73
C LEU A 87 -12.48 -2.51 -1.23
N HIS A 88 -13.55 -2.24 -0.49
CA HIS A 88 -13.48 -2.11 0.97
C HIS A 88 -12.95 -3.39 1.63
N LYS A 89 -13.40 -4.55 1.15
CA LYS A 89 -12.90 -5.86 1.59
C LYS A 89 -11.40 -6.01 1.33
N ILE A 90 -10.92 -5.66 0.12
CA ILE A 90 -9.50 -5.73 -0.25
C ILE A 90 -8.66 -4.83 0.68
N PHE A 91 -9.05 -3.55 0.84
CA PHE A 91 -8.30 -2.62 1.69
C PHE A 91 -8.33 -2.98 3.17
N ASN A 92 -9.44 -3.53 3.67
CA ASN A 92 -9.50 -4.05 5.04
C ASN A 92 -8.55 -5.24 5.24
N LYS A 93 -8.43 -6.14 4.25
CA LYS A 93 -7.44 -7.21 4.28
C LYS A 93 -6.00 -6.68 4.33
N PHE A 94 -5.70 -5.61 3.58
CA PHE A 94 -4.37 -4.99 3.64
C PHE A 94 -4.03 -4.54 5.05
N LYS A 95 -4.97 -3.89 5.73
CA LYS A 95 -4.77 -3.41 7.11
C LYS A 95 -4.66 -4.57 8.10
N SER A 96 -5.57 -5.55 8.03
CA SER A 96 -5.61 -6.64 9.00
C SER A 96 -4.42 -7.60 8.90
N ASN A 97 -3.87 -7.77 7.69
CA ASN A 97 -2.76 -8.69 7.43
C ASN A 97 -1.41 -7.97 7.25
N PHE A 98 -1.38 -6.65 7.43
CA PHE A 98 -0.16 -5.84 7.26
C PHE A 98 0.60 -6.17 5.97
N VAL A 99 -0.13 -6.19 4.85
CA VAL A 99 0.43 -6.49 3.53
C VAL A 99 1.56 -5.53 3.22
N ASN A 100 2.69 -6.01 2.72
CA ASN A 100 3.79 -5.12 2.40
C ASN A 100 3.39 -4.07 1.34
N SER A 101 4.01 -2.90 1.38
CA SER A 101 3.63 -1.76 0.55
C SER A 101 3.78 -2.03 -0.96
N ALA A 102 4.73 -2.89 -1.36
CA ALA A 102 4.94 -3.23 -2.76
C ALA A 102 3.77 -4.06 -3.31
N ASP A 103 3.29 -5.05 -2.55
CA ASP A 103 2.16 -5.89 -2.94
C ASP A 103 0.85 -5.09 -2.91
N ALA A 104 0.65 -4.24 -1.89
CA ALA A 104 -0.50 -3.35 -1.83
C ALA A 104 -0.55 -2.43 -3.08
N LYS A 105 0.57 -1.81 -3.45
CA LYS A 105 0.68 -0.97 -4.65
C LYS A 105 0.44 -1.75 -5.93
N ASN A 106 0.92 -2.99 -6.02
CA ASN A 106 0.68 -3.86 -7.17
C ASN A 106 -0.82 -4.14 -7.34
N ILE A 107 -1.54 -4.45 -6.26
CA ILE A 107 -2.99 -4.68 -6.31
C ILE A 107 -3.73 -3.38 -6.65
N CYS A 108 -3.34 -2.23 -6.09
CA CYS A 108 -3.91 -0.94 -6.47
C CYS A 108 -3.71 -0.65 -7.96
N ALA A 109 -2.53 -0.97 -8.53
CA ALA A 109 -2.30 -0.84 -9.96
C ALA A 109 -3.20 -1.76 -10.79
N GLN A 110 -3.43 -3.01 -10.34
CA GLN A 110 -4.36 -3.92 -11.01
C GLN A 110 -5.80 -3.39 -10.98
N ILE A 111 -6.27 -2.88 -9.84
CA ILE A 111 -7.58 -2.23 -9.70
C ILE A 111 -7.69 -1.07 -10.70
N TYR A 112 -6.68 -0.20 -10.75
CA TYR A 112 -6.63 0.89 -11.72
C TYR A 112 -6.75 0.41 -13.17
N TYR A 113 -5.99 -0.63 -13.56
CA TYR A 113 -6.07 -1.19 -14.91
C TYR A 113 -7.43 -1.80 -15.23
N ILE A 114 -8.10 -2.43 -14.25
CA ILE A 114 -9.47 -2.92 -14.41
C ILE A 114 -10.42 -1.76 -14.69
N CYS A 115 -10.37 -0.69 -13.89
CA CYS A 115 -11.18 0.51 -14.10
C CYS A 115 -10.93 1.10 -15.50
N CYS A 116 -9.66 1.25 -15.88
CA CYS A 116 -9.27 1.75 -17.21
C CYS A 116 -9.86 0.91 -18.32
N ARG A 117 -9.76 -0.41 -18.23
CA ARG A 117 -10.26 -1.35 -19.25
C ARG A 117 -11.78 -1.26 -19.41
N VAL A 118 -12.50 -1.10 -18.30
CA VAL A 118 -13.96 -0.92 -18.33
C VAL A 118 -14.34 0.42 -18.96
N LEU A 119 -13.66 1.52 -18.60
CA LEU A 119 -13.90 2.85 -19.14
C LEU A 119 -13.54 2.95 -20.64
N ILE A 120 -12.40 2.40 -21.06
CA ILE A 120 -11.98 2.40 -22.48
C ILE A 120 -13.01 1.68 -23.36
N LYS A 121 -13.49 0.52 -22.91
CA LYS A 121 -14.50 -0.24 -23.67
C LYS A 121 -15.80 0.54 -23.85
N ARG A 122 -16.11 1.48 -22.96
CA ARG A 122 -17.36 2.23 -22.97
C ARG A 122 -17.26 3.57 -23.69
N GLU A 123 -16.24 4.36 -23.39
CA GLU A 123 -16.19 5.78 -23.74
C GLU A 123 -15.12 6.09 -24.81
N ASN A 124 -14.34 5.10 -25.25
CA ASN A 124 -13.14 5.31 -26.06
C ASN A 124 -12.17 6.37 -25.46
N ALA A 125 -12.27 6.60 -24.15
CA ALA A 125 -11.47 7.58 -23.43
C ALA A 125 -10.24 6.91 -22.82
N ALA A 126 -9.05 7.42 -23.12
CA ALA A 126 -7.84 6.99 -22.43
C ALA A 126 -7.86 7.54 -21.00
N PRO A 127 -7.67 6.69 -19.96
CA PRO A 127 -7.58 7.17 -18.60
C PRO A 127 -6.33 8.03 -18.40
N PRO A 128 -6.38 9.03 -17.52
CA PRO A 128 -5.23 9.86 -17.22
C PRO A 128 -4.10 9.03 -16.61
N GLY A 129 -2.94 8.97 -17.28
CA GLY A 129 -1.77 8.21 -16.80
C GLY A 129 -1.19 8.69 -15.47
N GLU A 130 -1.57 9.88 -15.01
CA GLU A 130 -1.14 10.46 -13.74
C GLU A 130 -1.58 9.65 -12.51
N TYR A 131 -2.71 8.94 -12.56
CA TYR A 131 -3.18 8.12 -11.43
C TYR A 131 -2.27 6.93 -11.15
N LEU A 132 -1.71 6.29 -12.18
CA LEU A 132 -0.76 5.20 -11.98
C LEU A 132 0.52 5.70 -11.31
N SER A 133 1.01 6.86 -11.71
CA SER A 133 2.17 7.49 -11.10
C SER A 133 1.92 7.81 -9.61
N ARG A 134 0.73 8.30 -9.26
CA ARG A 134 0.35 8.54 -7.87
C ARG A 134 0.32 7.26 -7.03
N ILE A 135 -0.26 6.17 -7.55
CA ILE A 135 -0.29 4.87 -6.86
C ILE A 135 1.13 4.38 -6.56
N THR A 136 2.04 4.46 -7.54
CA THR A 136 3.41 3.98 -7.37
C THR A 136 4.24 4.84 -6.43
N GLN A 137 3.90 6.14 -6.31
CA GLN A 137 4.59 7.11 -5.46
C GLN A 137 3.98 7.26 -4.07
N ALA A 138 2.80 6.67 -3.83
CA ALA A 138 2.15 6.75 -2.53
C ALA A 138 3.09 6.30 -1.40
N SER A 139 3.23 7.11 -0.37
CA SER A 139 4.07 6.84 0.80
C SER A 139 3.34 6.05 1.87
N ASP A 140 2.02 6.11 1.87
CA ASP A 140 1.15 5.47 2.84
C ASP A 140 -0.21 5.06 2.23
N ILE A 141 -1.01 4.33 2.99
CA ILE A 141 -2.35 3.86 2.57
C ILE A 141 -3.40 4.98 2.54
N PHE A 142 -3.08 6.15 3.11
CA PHE A 142 -3.99 7.29 3.21
C PHE A 142 -3.73 8.36 2.14
N SER A 143 -2.61 8.27 1.41
CA SER A 143 -2.23 9.18 0.32
C SER A 143 -2.86 8.77 -1.02
#